data_2fbe45a196a146e3d25d32100e153807
#
_entry.id   2fbe45a196a146e3d25d32100e153807
#
_cell.length_a   1.000
_cell.length_b   1.000
_cell.length_c   1.000
_cell.angle_alpha   90.00
_cell.angle_beta   90.00
_cell.angle_gamma   90.00
#
_symmetry.space_group_name_H-M   'P 1'
#
loop_
_entity.id
_entity.type
_entity.pdbx_description
1 polymer ?
#
loop_
_entity_poly.entity_id
_entity_poly.type
_entity_poly.pdbx_seq_one_letter_code
_entity_poly.pdbx_strand_id
1 'polypeptide(L)'
;MDETLRSEGEGLHTEDMTISMGPQHPSTHGVLRFVVKTDGEVMREAIPDVGYLHRSIEKIGEKVTWHGYVPYTDRADYLAAMFANQGFCMAAERLGGVEVTRRGEFCRVIACELNRIASHLIAVGTFAQDIGAVTPFIHALRERETVNDLMEEICGARLTYNYIRIGGVGYDITRQTCDRITQFLDHFEPIVDEFNRLLSYNKIFIERLAHVAPITKEDAFQYNIVGPNLRACGVKWDIRRDIPYSVYPELEFDIPVGTGEKGTLGDCYDRYIVRILEMQESCKIVRQCLKMLPKGPAIAKVARKFKPPAGEIYVRVEAPRGDMGFYVVSDGSEYPYRVRIRTGSFTAMSLVDKLSRGLMVADLIALIASLDVDAPEIDR
;
A
#
# COMPACT_ATOMS: atom_id res chain seq x y z
N MET A 1 28.83 -32.77 -57.42
CA MET A 1 27.73 -31.81 -57.60
C MET A 1 27.03 -31.74 -56.27
N ASP A 2 27.48 -30.96 -55.61
CA ASP A 2 27.39 -29.72 -54.88
C ASP A 2 26.65 -29.86 -53.55
N GLU A 3 27.47 -30.18 -52.56
CA GLU A 3 27.15 -30.16 -51.13
C GLU A 3 27.65 -28.82 -50.51
N THR A 4 27.28 -27.71 -51.05
CA THR A 4 27.64 -26.42 -50.46
C THR A 4 26.51 -25.41 -50.62
N LEU A 5 25.55 -25.39 -49.71
CA LEU A 5 24.72 -24.27 -49.36
C LEU A 5 23.82 -24.61 -48.16
N ARG A 6 24.40 -25.04 -47.05
CA ARG A 6 23.79 -24.77 -45.75
C ARG A 6 24.36 -23.50 -45.27
N SER A 7 23.73 -22.39 -45.61
CA SER A 7 23.96 -21.10 -44.90
C SER A 7 23.63 -21.34 -43.43
N GLU A 8 24.68 -21.37 -42.61
CA GLU A 8 24.54 -21.11 -41.20
C GLU A 8 23.81 -19.78 -41.08
N GLY A 9 22.61 -19.79 -40.60
CA GLY A 9 21.89 -18.58 -40.30
C GLY A 9 22.71 -17.84 -39.24
N GLU A 10 23.39 -16.77 -39.64
CA GLU A 10 23.87 -15.76 -38.68
C GLU A 10 22.68 -15.35 -37.87
N GLY A 11 22.62 -15.83 -36.62
CA GLY A 11 21.66 -15.35 -35.64
C GLY A 11 21.83 -13.84 -35.56
N LEU A 12 20.74 -13.11 -35.59
CA LEU A 12 20.73 -11.67 -35.34
C LEU A 12 21.57 -11.40 -34.08
N HIS A 13 22.75 -10.82 -34.25
CA HIS A 13 23.54 -10.34 -33.11
C HIS A 13 22.83 -9.13 -32.56
N THR A 14 22.14 -9.31 -31.43
CA THR A 14 21.61 -8.21 -30.64
C THR A 14 22.71 -7.68 -29.72
N GLU A 15 22.88 -6.36 -29.68
CA GLU A 15 23.79 -5.73 -28.75
C GLU A 15 23.13 -5.53 -27.38
N ASP A 16 23.88 -5.83 -26.32
CA ASP A 16 23.45 -5.50 -24.96
C ASP A 16 23.32 -3.99 -24.83
N MET A 17 22.12 -3.52 -24.50
CA MET A 17 21.82 -2.12 -24.27
C MET A 17 21.53 -1.86 -22.79
N THR A 18 22.02 -0.74 -22.27
CA THR A 18 21.66 -0.27 -20.92
C THR A 18 20.75 0.94 -21.04
N ILE A 19 19.54 0.83 -20.50
CA ILE A 19 18.52 1.88 -20.50
C ILE A 19 18.36 2.40 -19.07
N SER A 20 18.36 3.71 -18.88
CA SER A 20 17.97 4.34 -17.61
C SER A 20 16.51 4.75 -17.69
N MET A 21 15.66 4.05 -16.96
CA MET A 21 14.22 4.34 -16.86
C MET A 21 13.95 5.10 -15.57
N GLY A 22 13.60 6.37 -15.65
CA GLY A 22 13.46 7.28 -14.51
C GLY A 22 14.74 8.09 -14.20
N PRO A 23 14.76 8.89 -13.11
CA PRO A 23 13.73 9.05 -12.09
C PRO A 23 12.45 9.75 -12.55
N GLN A 24 12.51 10.55 -13.62
CA GLN A 24 11.32 11.15 -14.22
C GLN A 24 10.86 10.31 -15.41
N HIS A 25 9.84 9.49 -15.18
CA HIS A 25 9.18 8.70 -16.21
C HIS A 25 7.72 8.48 -15.78
N PRO A 26 6.71 8.56 -16.68
CA PRO A 26 5.31 8.39 -16.32
C PRO A 26 5.02 7.11 -15.54
N SER A 27 5.65 6.00 -15.89
CA SER A 27 5.43 4.69 -15.30
C SER A 27 6.36 4.37 -14.11
N THR A 28 7.09 5.34 -13.55
CA THR A 28 7.96 5.14 -12.37
C THR A 28 7.38 5.72 -11.09
N HIS A 29 6.08 5.98 -11.07
CA HIS A 29 5.34 6.46 -9.89
C HIS A 29 6.02 7.66 -9.19
N GLY A 30 6.60 8.55 -9.99
CA GLY A 30 7.22 9.79 -9.55
C GLY A 30 8.74 9.81 -9.68
N VAL A 31 9.47 9.10 -8.81
CA VAL A 31 10.92 9.25 -8.68
C VAL A 31 11.69 7.92 -8.58
N LEU A 32 11.10 6.83 -8.98
CA LEU A 32 11.80 5.56 -9.05
C LEU A 32 12.68 5.53 -10.31
N ARG A 33 13.87 5.01 -10.16
CA ARG A 33 14.81 4.78 -11.26
C ARG A 33 15.15 3.30 -11.35
N PHE A 34 15.22 2.81 -12.60
CA PHE A 34 15.66 1.45 -12.89
C PHE A 34 16.79 1.52 -13.92
N VAL A 35 17.87 0.81 -13.66
CA VAL A 35 18.93 0.54 -14.63
C VAL A 35 18.60 -0.79 -15.27
N VAL A 36 18.12 -0.76 -16.52
CA VAL A 36 17.65 -1.93 -17.25
C VAL A 36 18.70 -2.33 -18.28
N LYS A 37 19.13 -3.58 -18.25
CA LYS A 37 19.96 -4.18 -19.29
C LYS A 37 19.10 -5.06 -20.17
N THR A 38 19.15 -4.85 -21.47
CA THR A 38 18.31 -5.55 -22.44
C THR A 38 19.15 -6.19 -23.55
N ASP A 39 18.60 -7.26 -24.09
CA ASP A 39 19.02 -7.89 -25.31
C ASP A 39 17.88 -7.73 -26.32
N GLY A 40 17.97 -6.70 -27.16
CA GLY A 40 16.82 -6.20 -27.89
C GLY A 40 15.72 -5.69 -26.93
N GLU A 41 14.52 -6.24 -27.01
CA GLU A 41 13.39 -5.87 -26.15
C GLU A 41 13.29 -6.74 -24.87
N VAL A 42 14.11 -7.81 -24.76
CA VAL A 42 14.07 -8.73 -23.63
C VAL A 42 15.02 -8.26 -22.53
N MET A 43 14.51 -8.16 -21.31
CA MET A 43 15.33 -7.75 -20.16
C MET A 43 16.19 -8.91 -19.65
N ARG A 44 17.46 -8.60 -19.41
CA ARG A 44 18.41 -9.46 -18.69
C ARG A 44 18.47 -9.11 -17.20
N GLU A 45 18.31 -7.82 -16.88
CA GLU A 45 18.44 -7.29 -15.54
C GLU A 45 17.68 -5.97 -15.42
N ALA A 46 17.00 -5.73 -14.29
CA ALA A 46 16.42 -4.44 -13.96
C ALA A 46 16.69 -4.10 -12.49
N ILE A 47 17.74 -3.30 -12.28
CA ILE A 47 18.21 -2.92 -10.96
C ILE A 47 17.50 -1.64 -10.52
N PRO A 48 16.72 -1.67 -9.41
CA PRO A 48 16.14 -0.46 -8.84
C PRO A 48 17.25 0.40 -8.20
N ASP A 49 17.27 1.68 -8.53
CA ASP A 49 18.13 2.70 -7.94
C ASP A 49 17.25 3.63 -7.11
N VAL A 50 17.33 3.50 -5.79
CA VAL A 50 16.45 4.16 -4.82
C VAL A 50 17.20 5.26 -4.07
N GLY A 51 16.47 6.17 -3.40
CA GLY A 51 17.06 7.26 -2.62
C GLY A 51 16.68 8.67 -3.10
N TYR A 52 16.06 8.79 -4.27
CA TYR A 52 15.68 10.11 -4.82
C TYR A 52 14.64 10.86 -3.99
N LEU A 53 13.89 10.14 -3.15
CA LEU A 53 12.91 10.72 -2.23
C LEU A 53 13.28 10.47 -0.76
N HIS A 54 14.55 10.22 -0.47
CA HIS A 54 15.01 10.08 0.90
C HIS A 54 15.00 11.43 1.62
N ARG A 55 14.18 11.53 2.66
CA ARG A 55 13.93 12.76 3.42
C ARG A 55 14.33 12.65 4.88
N SER A 56 15.04 11.58 5.25
CA SER A 56 15.50 11.30 6.61
C SER A 56 14.38 11.25 7.64
N ILE A 57 13.18 10.75 7.28
CA ILE A 57 12.01 10.73 8.17
C ILE A 57 12.34 10.01 9.49
N GLU A 58 13.04 8.89 9.45
CA GLU A 58 13.46 8.16 10.64
C GLU A 58 14.39 9.01 11.54
N LYS A 59 15.29 9.79 10.94
CA LYS A 59 16.22 10.66 11.67
C LYS A 59 15.53 11.90 12.26
N ILE A 60 14.51 12.42 11.57
CA ILE A 60 13.67 13.50 12.10
C ILE A 60 12.98 13.03 13.38
N GLY A 61 12.54 11.76 13.47
CA GLY A 61 11.94 11.20 14.68
C GLY A 61 12.79 11.35 15.94
N GLU A 62 14.12 11.36 15.80
CA GLU A 62 15.05 11.57 16.92
C GLU A 62 15.18 13.05 17.33
N LYS A 63 14.61 13.99 16.56
CA LYS A 63 14.77 15.44 16.74
C LYS A 63 13.49 16.16 17.12
N VAL A 64 12.35 15.50 17.02
CA VAL A 64 11.03 16.04 17.32
C VAL A 64 10.37 15.27 18.45
N THR A 65 9.45 15.92 19.19
CA THR A 65 8.72 15.26 20.27
C THR A 65 7.82 14.13 19.74
N TRP A 66 7.42 13.22 20.62
CA TRP A 66 6.48 12.13 20.28
C TRP A 66 5.24 12.63 19.54
N HIS A 67 4.58 13.67 20.04
CA HIS A 67 3.43 14.28 19.36
C HIS A 67 3.82 14.99 18.07
N GLY A 68 4.99 15.63 18.04
CA GLY A 68 5.50 16.36 16.87
C GLY A 68 5.92 15.44 15.73
N TYR A 69 6.17 14.15 15.99
CA TYR A 69 6.55 13.20 14.95
C TYR A 69 5.37 12.63 14.15
N VAL A 70 4.17 12.59 14.74
CA VAL A 70 2.98 12.04 14.07
C VAL A 70 2.77 12.65 12.67
N PRO A 71 2.83 13.98 12.44
CA PRO A 71 2.68 14.54 11.10
C PRO A 71 3.75 14.09 10.10
N TYR A 72 4.93 13.69 10.55
CA TYR A 72 5.98 13.19 9.66
C TYR A 72 5.70 11.76 9.20
N THR A 73 5.00 10.96 10.01
CA THR A 73 4.64 9.61 9.60
C THR A 73 3.66 9.60 8.42
N ASP A 74 2.80 10.63 8.28
CA ASP A 74 1.95 10.81 7.09
C ASP A 74 2.75 10.82 5.78
N ARG A 75 3.98 11.36 5.82
CA ARG A 75 4.84 11.51 4.66
C ARG A 75 5.67 10.26 4.37
N ALA A 76 5.64 9.27 5.24
CA ALA A 76 6.29 7.98 4.96
C ALA A 76 5.50 7.19 3.91
N ASP A 77 4.17 7.27 3.95
CA ASP A 77 3.24 6.77 2.93
C ASP A 77 2.09 7.78 2.82
N TYR A 78 2.18 8.71 1.88
CA TYR A 78 1.17 9.77 1.78
C TYR A 78 -0.17 9.29 1.21
N LEU A 79 -0.20 8.15 0.52
CA LEU A 79 -1.46 7.56 0.00
C LEU A 79 -2.22 6.79 1.09
N ALA A 80 -1.50 6.24 2.07
CA ALA A 80 -2.07 5.48 3.18
C ALA A 80 -1.65 6.06 4.56
N ALA A 81 -1.62 7.39 4.68
CA ALA A 81 -1.11 8.12 5.83
C ALA A 81 -1.76 7.74 7.17
N MET A 82 -3.05 7.35 7.16
CA MET A 82 -3.74 6.90 8.37
C MET A 82 -3.06 5.68 9.01
N PHE A 83 -2.55 4.75 8.20
CA PHE A 83 -1.88 3.55 8.71
C PHE A 83 -0.51 3.85 9.30
N ALA A 84 0.23 4.80 8.71
CA ALA A 84 1.51 5.24 9.26
C ALA A 84 1.33 5.94 10.61
N ASN A 85 0.31 6.82 10.73
CA ASN A 85 -0.07 7.39 12.02
C ASN A 85 -0.47 6.30 13.03
N GLN A 86 -1.31 5.34 12.61
CA GLN A 86 -1.78 4.25 13.47
C GLN A 86 -0.62 3.44 14.03
N GLY A 87 0.32 3.03 13.18
CA GLY A 87 1.47 2.21 13.60
C GLY A 87 2.35 2.93 14.61
N PHE A 88 2.71 4.19 14.36
CA PHE A 88 3.52 4.98 15.29
C PHE A 88 2.78 5.29 16.60
N CYS A 89 1.51 5.72 16.51
CA CYS A 89 0.71 6.02 17.71
C CYS A 89 0.54 4.78 18.59
N MET A 90 0.26 3.61 18.01
CA MET A 90 0.19 2.35 18.76
C MET A 90 1.52 1.99 19.45
N ALA A 91 2.66 2.24 18.79
CA ALA A 91 3.97 2.02 19.40
C ALA A 91 4.19 2.94 20.61
N ALA A 92 3.91 4.23 20.45
CA ALA A 92 4.01 5.22 21.53
C ALA A 92 3.06 4.89 22.69
N GLU A 93 1.81 4.53 22.40
CA GLU A 93 0.78 4.19 23.39
C GLU A 93 1.18 2.96 24.21
N ARG A 94 1.65 1.89 23.55
CA ARG A 94 2.11 0.68 24.25
C ARG A 94 3.33 0.95 25.13
N LEU A 95 4.30 1.74 24.66
CA LEU A 95 5.45 2.16 25.47
C LEU A 95 5.02 3.03 26.66
N GLY A 96 4.09 3.96 26.44
CA GLY A 96 3.62 4.89 27.47
C GLY A 96 2.51 4.37 28.37
N GLY A 97 2.02 3.15 28.14
CA GLY A 97 0.88 2.58 28.88
C GLY A 97 -0.41 3.38 28.71
N VAL A 98 -0.62 4.00 27.54
CA VAL A 98 -1.83 4.78 27.23
C VAL A 98 -2.91 3.88 26.67
N GLU A 99 -4.04 3.79 27.35
CA GLU A 99 -5.23 3.10 26.85
C GLU A 99 -6.04 4.04 25.96
N VAL A 100 -6.27 3.60 24.72
CA VAL A 100 -7.09 4.32 23.76
C VAL A 100 -8.56 4.12 24.09
N THR A 101 -9.35 5.18 23.92
CA THR A 101 -10.80 5.09 24.16
C THR A 101 -11.45 4.15 23.13
N ARG A 102 -12.46 3.42 23.56
CA ARG A 102 -13.19 2.49 22.69
C ARG A 102 -13.73 3.19 21.43
N ARG A 103 -14.31 4.38 21.57
CA ARG A 103 -14.79 5.18 20.44
C ARG A 103 -13.63 5.59 19.51
N GLY A 104 -12.49 5.99 20.09
CA GLY A 104 -11.29 6.34 19.34
C GLY A 104 -10.80 5.19 18.46
N GLU A 105 -10.82 3.96 18.96
CA GLU A 105 -10.43 2.77 18.17
C GLU A 105 -11.35 2.56 16.96
N PHE A 106 -12.69 2.68 17.13
CA PHE A 106 -13.62 2.59 16.00
C PHE A 106 -13.41 3.71 14.99
N CYS A 107 -13.19 4.95 15.44
CA CYS A 107 -12.90 6.08 14.55
C CYS A 107 -11.61 5.85 13.74
N ARG A 108 -10.58 5.28 14.37
CA ARG A 108 -9.33 4.91 13.69
C ARG A 108 -9.56 3.89 12.59
N VAL A 109 -10.30 2.81 12.89
CA VAL A 109 -10.58 1.76 11.89
C VAL A 109 -11.41 2.29 10.74
N ILE A 110 -12.45 3.11 10.99
CA ILE A 110 -13.24 3.75 9.94
C ILE A 110 -12.33 4.59 9.01
N ALA A 111 -11.49 5.45 9.59
CA ALA A 111 -10.59 6.29 8.81
C ALA A 111 -9.54 5.48 8.04
N CYS A 112 -8.96 4.45 8.65
CA CYS A 112 -8.00 3.56 8.01
C CYS A 112 -8.62 2.82 6.81
N GLU A 113 -9.81 2.24 6.97
CA GLU A 113 -10.42 1.48 5.88
C GLU A 113 -10.95 2.37 4.74
N LEU A 114 -11.44 3.58 5.03
CA LEU A 114 -11.70 4.59 4.00
C LEU A 114 -10.41 4.98 3.25
N ASN A 115 -9.31 5.16 3.97
CA ASN A 115 -8.01 5.44 3.36
C ASN A 115 -7.47 4.25 2.55
N ARG A 116 -7.75 2.99 2.95
CA ARG A 116 -7.45 1.81 2.15
C ARG A 116 -8.18 1.83 0.81
N ILE A 117 -9.49 2.15 0.81
CA ILE A 117 -10.27 2.30 -0.43
C ILE A 117 -9.63 3.37 -1.32
N ALA A 118 -9.32 4.55 -0.77
CA ALA A 118 -8.68 5.63 -1.53
C ALA A 118 -7.32 5.24 -2.11
N SER A 119 -6.51 4.48 -1.37
CA SER A 119 -5.20 3.99 -1.81
C SER A 119 -5.34 2.94 -2.92
N HIS A 120 -6.25 1.97 -2.78
CA HIS A 120 -6.48 0.96 -3.81
C HIS A 120 -7.09 1.54 -5.09
N LEU A 121 -7.92 2.59 -4.98
CA LEU A 121 -8.42 3.32 -6.16
C LEU A 121 -7.28 3.95 -6.96
N ILE A 122 -6.28 4.54 -6.30
CA ILE A 122 -5.08 5.03 -7.00
C ILE A 122 -4.32 3.85 -7.60
N ALA A 123 -4.03 2.81 -6.84
CA ALA A 123 -3.28 1.65 -7.32
C ALA A 123 -3.91 1.02 -8.58
N VAL A 124 -5.22 0.77 -8.54
CA VAL A 124 -5.97 0.18 -9.67
C VAL A 124 -6.06 1.16 -10.84
N GLY A 125 -6.32 2.44 -10.56
CA GLY A 125 -6.46 3.47 -11.58
C GLY A 125 -5.15 3.73 -12.33
N THR A 126 -4.04 3.95 -11.62
CA THR A 126 -2.72 4.16 -12.25
C THR A 126 -2.25 2.92 -12.99
N PHE A 127 -2.48 1.75 -12.44
CA PHE A 127 -2.19 0.48 -13.12
C PHE A 127 -2.94 0.36 -14.45
N ALA A 128 -4.23 0.70 -14.48
CA ALA A 128 -5.00 0.73 -15.72
C ALA A 128 -4.41 1.74 -16.72
N GLN A 129 -4.05 2.94 -16.27
CA GLN A 129 -3.45 3.98 -17.09
C GLN A 129 -2.10 3.53 -17.68
N ASP A 130 -1.25 2.90 -16.89
CA ASP A 130 0.07 2.43 -17.30
C ASP A 130 -0.01 1.37 -18.42
N ILE A 131 -1.11 0.63 -18.48
CA ILE A 131 -1.39 -0.34 -19.55
C ILE A 131 -2.15 0.30 -20.72
N GLY A 132 -2.49 1.60 -20.65
CA GLY A 132 -3.16 2.36 -21.70
C GLY A 132 -4.68 2.53 -21.51
N ALA A 133 -5.26 2.08 -20.39
CA ALA A 133 -6.69 2.24 -20.10
C ALA A 133 -6.95 3.50 -19.25
N VAL A 134 -7.06 4.68 -19.90
CA VAL A 134 -7.21 5.97 -19.20
C VAL A 134 -8.59 6.14 -18.57
N THR A 135 -9.67 5.66 -19.19
CA THR A 135 -11.04 5.85 -18.68
C THR A 135 -11.23 5.30 -17.26
N PRO A 136 -10.81 4.07 -16.92
CA PRO A 136 -10.90 3.57 -15.55
C PRO A 136 -10.10 4.39 -14.54
N PHE A 137 -8.97 5.00 -14.94
CA PHE A 137 -8.21 5.91 -14.08
C PHE A 137 -9.05 7.15 -13.70
N ILE A 138 -9.72 7.77 -14.66
CA ILE A 138 -10.59 8.93 -14.39
C ILE A 138 -11.75 8.55 -13.45
N HIS A 139 -12.36 7.37 -13.65
CA HIS A 139 -13.39 6.85 -12.76
C HIS A 139 -12.85 6.60 -11.34
N ALA A 140 -11.67 6.02 -11.21
CA ALA A 140 -11.03 5.79 -9.92
C ALA A 140 -10.76 7.12 -9.18
N LEU A 141 -10.28 8.15 -9.89
CA LEU A 141 -10.07 9.48 -9.31
C LEU A 141 -11.37 10.13 -8.86
N ARG A 142 -12.46 9.99 -9.64
CA ARG A 142 -13.79 10.51 -9.26
C ARG A 142 -14.25 9.91 -7.92
N GLU A 143 -14.17 8.60 -7.77
CA GLU A 143 -14.59 7.95 -6.53
C GLU A 143 -13.65 8.30 -5.36
N ARG A 144 -12.34 8.40 -5.64
CA ARG A 144 -11.37 8.83 -4.65
C ARG A 144 -11.63 10.25 -4.15
N GLU A 145 -12.08 11.16 -5.01
CA GLU A 145 -12.45 12.52 -4.58
C GLU A 145 -13.59 12.51 -3.56
N THR A 146 -14.58 11.62 -3.72
CA THR A 146 -15.64 11.46 -2.71
C THR A 146 -15.09 10.98 -1.37
N VAL A 147 -14.11 10.06 -1.37
CA VAL A 147 -13.42 9.66 -0.13
C VAL A 147 -12.62 10.82 0.46
N ASN A 148 -11.94 11.62 -0.37
CA ASN A 148 -11.19 12.79 0.08
C ASN A 148 -12.10 13.84 0.73
N ASP A 149 -13.32 14.05 0.21
CA ASP A 149 -14.33 14.94 0.82
C ASP A 149 -14.75 14.45 2.21
N LEU A 150 -14.92 13.12 2.36
CA LEU A 150 -15.18 12.52 3.68
C LEU A 150 -13.99 12.70 4.64
N MET A 151 -12.76 12.52 4.14
CA MET A 151 -11.55 12.72 4.95
C MET A 151 -11.41 14.19 5.37
N GLU A 152 -11.68 15.12 4.47
CA GLU A 152 -11.69 16.56 4.79
C GLU A 152 -12.72 16.89 5.85
N GLU A 153 -13.90 16.30 5.81
CA GLU A 153 -14.91 16.46 6.85
C GLU A 153 -14.46 15.88 8.21
N ILE A 154 -13.77 14.73 8.20
CA ILE A 154 -13.29 14.04 9.41
C ILE A 154 -12.11 14.77 10.05
N CYS A 155 -11.14 15.24 9.25
CA CYS A 155 -9.85 15.71 9.77
C CYS A 155 -9.41 17.09 9.26
N GLY A 156 -10.14 17.71 8.32
CA GLY A 156 -9.79 18.99 7.74
C GLY A 156 -8.73 18.94 6.64
N ALA A 157 -8.32 17.75 6.19
CA ALA A 157 -7.29 17.57 5.18
C ALA A 157 -7.68 16.49 4.16
N ARG A 158 -7.27 16.67 2.91
CA ARG A 158 -7.53 15.75 1.79
C ARG A 158 -6.36 14.78 1.57
N LEU A 159 -5.21 15.08 2.13
CA LEU A 159 -3.97 14.30 2.10
C LEU A 159 -3.14 14.64 3.33
N THR A 160 -2.27 13.75 3.81
CA THR A 160 -1.46 13.97 5.03
C THR A 160 -2.31 14.43 6.22
N TYR A 161 -3.16 13.55 6.67
CA TYR A 161 -4.34 13.83 7.51
C TYR A 161 -4.01 14.24 8.95
N ASN A 162 -2.92 13.74 9.54
CA ASN A 162 -2.56 13.95 10.96
C ASN A 162 -3.78 13.76 11.89
N TYR A 163 -4.61 12.76 11.60
CA TYR A 163 -5.88 12.52 12.28
C TYR A 163 -5.73 11.61 13.49
N ILE A 164 -5.03 10.48 13.31
CA ILE A 164 -4.76 9.55 14.39
C ILE A 164 -3.65 10.12 15.26
N ARG A 165 -3.90 10.20 16.57
CA ARG A 165 -2.99 10.79 17.55
C ARG A 165 -2.82 9.86 18.74
N ILE A 166 -1.76 10.04 19.51
CA ILE A 166 -1.53 9.27 20.74
C ILE A 166 -2.75 9.44 21.67
N GLY A 167 -3.38 8.33 22.00
CA GLY A 167 -4.59 8.24 22.83
C GLY A 167 -5.93 8.28 22.09
N GLY A 168 -5.94 8.37 20.74
CA GLY A 168 -7.19 8.37 19.98
C GLY A 168 -7.10 9.06 18.64
N VAL A 169 -8.04 9.96 18.35
CA VAL A 169 -8.13 10.73 17.10
C VAL A 169 -8.27 12.22 17.39
N GLY A 170 -7.88 13.07 16.43
CA GLY A 170 -7.88 14.52 16.59
C GLY A 170 -9.27 15.13 16.71
N TYR A 171 -10.22 14.58 15.97
CA TYR A 171 -11.62 15.02 15.94
C TYR A 171 -12.56 13.81 15.96
N ASP A 172 -13.73 13.99 16.55
CA ASP A 172 -14.74 12.93 16.59
C ASP A 172 -15.51 12.87 15.27
N ILE A 173 -15.93 11.67 14.88
CA ILE A 173 -16.82 11.48 13.72
C ILE A 173 -18.24 11.81 14.14
N THR A 174 -18.84 12.81 13.49
CA THR A 174 -20.21 13.25 13.78
C THR A 174 -21.25 12.28 13.22
N ARG A 175 -22.49 12.38 13.69
CA ARG A 175 -23.60 11.59 13.13
C ARG A 175 -23.82 11.90 11.65
N GLN A 176 -23.76 13.18 11.28
CA GLN A 176 -23.89 13.61 9.89
C GLN A 176 -22.80 12.98 9.01
N THR A 177 -21.56 12.95 9.49
CA THR A 177 -20.43 12.30 8.78
C THR A 177 -20.68 10.79 8.66
N CYS A 178 -21.19 10.11 9.70
CA CYS A 178 -21.58 8.70 9.62
C CYS A 178 -22.62 8.44 8.53
N ASP A 179 -23.65 9.31 8.44
CA ASP A 179 -24.70 9.20 7.42
C ASP A 179 -24.11 9.40 6.00
N ARG A 180 -23.19 10.34 5.81
CA ARG A 180 -22.49 10.56 4.55
C ARG A 180 -21.57 9.39 4.17
N ILE A 181 -20.86 8.81 5.13
CA ILE A 181 -20.05 7.60 4.90
C ILE A 181 -20.97 6.46 4.44
N THR A 182 -22.13 6.28 5.07
CA THR A 182 -23.09 5.25 4.66
C THR A 182 -23.56 5.47 3.21
N GLN A 183 -23.91 6.71 2.84
CA GLN A 183 -24.31 7.06 1.47
C GLN A 183 -23.18 6.78 0.47
N PHE A 184 -21.94 7.10 0.83
CA PHE A 184 -20.77 6.77 -0.01
C PHE A 184 -20.65 5.25 -0.22
N LEU A 185 -20.77 4.45 0.83
CA LEU A 185 -20.65 2.99 0.71
C LEU A 185 -21.78 2.41 -0.18
N ASP A 186 -23.01 2.93 -0.06
CA ASP A 186 -24.15 2.51 -0.89
C ASP A 186 -23.93 2.86 -2.38
N HIS A 187 -23.28 3.97 -2.64
CA HIS A 187 -22.88 4.38 -3.99
C HIS A 187 -21.68 3.58 -4.51
N PHE A 188 -20.68 3.34 -3.67
CA PHE A 188 -19.39 2.79 -4.11
C PHE A 188 -19.44 1.27 -4.38
N GLU A 189 -20.21 0.50 -3.62
CA GLU A 189 -20.28 -0.96 -3.83
C GLU A 189 -20.67 -1.35 -5.27
N PRO A 190 -21.70 -0.74 -5.92
CA PRO A 190 -21.97 -0.97 -7.33
C PRO A 190 -20.87 -0.51 -8.29
N ILE A 191 -20.08 0.50 -7.91
CA ILE A 191 -18.98 1.00 -8.73
C ILE A 191 -17.84 -0.03 -8.83
N VAL A 192 -17.62 -0.84 -7.79
CA VAL A 192 -16.64 -1.93 -7.88
C VAL A 192 -17.02 -2.93 -8.99
N ASP A 193 -18.31 -3.19 -9.19
CA ASP A 193 -18.80 -4.03 -10.31
C ASP A 193 -18.61 -3.34 -11.67
N GLU A 194 -18.68 -2.00 -11.72
CA GLU A 194 -18.33 -1.23 -12.90
C GLU A 194 -16.85 -1.39 -13.25
N PHE A 195 -15.94 -1.30 -12.27
CA PHE A 195 -14.51 -1.57 -12.47
C PHE A 195 -14.28 -3.00 -12.99
N ASN A 196 -14.98 -3.99 -12.47
CA ASN A 196 -14.90 -5.36 -12.96
C ASN A 196 -15.30 -5.46 -14.44
N ARG A 197 -16.34 -4.77 -14.87
CA ARG A 197 -16.78 -4.77 -16.28
C ARG A 197 -15.81 -4.01 -17.19
N LEU A 198 -15.23 -2.91 -16.72
CA LEU A 198 -14.32 -2.07 -17.50
C LEU A 198 -12.92 -2.68 -17.63
N LEU A 199 -12.41 -3.30 -16.58
CA LEU A 199 -11.04 -3.79 -16.47
C LEU A 199 -10.94 -5.28 -16.27
N SER A 200 -11.48 -5.82 -15.15
CA SER A 200 -11.20 -7.20 -14.73
C SER A 200 -11.60 -8.23 -15.79
N TYR A 201 -12.66 -7.97 -16.54
CA TYR A 201 -13.15 -8.86 -17.60
C TYR A 201 -12.73 -8.43 -19.02
N ASN A 202 -11.95 -7.37 -19.14
CA ASN A 202 -11.46 -6.90 -20.42
C ASN A 202 -10.36 -7.82 -20.95
N LYS A 203 -10.56 -8.37 -22.15
CA LYS A 203 -9.63 -9.33 -22.75
C LYS A 203 -8.20 -8.74 -22.89
N ILE A 204 -8.08 -7.51 -23.36
CA ILE A 204 -6.77 -6.86 -23.55
C ILE A 204 -6.06 -6.71 -22.20
N PHE A 205 -6.79 -6.29 -21.16
CA PHE A 205 -6.24 -6.15 -19.80
C PHE A 205 -5.77 -7.49 -19.25
N ILE A 206 -6.56 -8.56 -19.41
CA ILE A 206 -6.18 -9.92 -19.00
C ILE A 206 -4.92 -10.37 -19.75
N GLU A 207 -4.89 -10.28 -21.08
CA GLU A 207 -3.74 -10.69 -21.90
C GLU A 207 -2.44 -9.93 -21.56
N ARG A 208 -2.54 -8.70 -21.09
CA ARG A 208 -1.40 -7.89 -20.67
C ARG A 208 -0.87 -8.23 -19.28
N LEU A 209 -1.64 -8.94 -18.44
CA LEU A 209 -1.32 -9.16 -17.03
C LEU A 209 -1.21 -10.63 -16.65
N ALA A 210 -2.00 -11.49 -17.29
CA ALA A 210 -1.99 -12.91 -17.04
C ALA A 210 -0.62 -13.50 -17.44
N HIS A 211 -0.11 -14.37 -16.59
CA HIS A 211 1.21 -15.01 -16.73
C HIS A 211 2.42 -14.05 -16.62
N VAL A 212 2.21 -12.76 -16.46
CA VAL A 212 3.31 -11.77 -16.35
C VAL A 212 3.83 -11.72 -14.93
N ALA A 213 5.14 -11.92 -14.77
CA ALA A 213 5.89 -11.79 -13.52
C ALA A 213 5.22 -12.49 -12.31
N PRO A 214 4.94 -13.80 -12.37
CA PRO A 214 4.36 -14.54 -11.26
C PRO A 214 5.34 -14.60 -10.09
N ILE A 215 4.86 -14.33 -8.87
CA ILE A 215 5.61 -14.49 -7.62
C ILE A 215 5.25 -15.85 -7.03
N THR A 216 6.24 -16.72 -6.86
CA THR A 216 6.02 -18.00 -6.19
C THR A 216 5.90 -17.81 -4.68
N LYS A 217 5.33 -18.79 -3.96
CA LYS A 217 5.27 -18.73 -2.48
C LYS A 217 6.67 -18.71 -1.87
N GLU A 218 7.59 -19.47 -2.44
CA GLU A 218 8.97 -19.55 -2.02
C GLU A 218 9.66 -18.20 -2.14
N ASP A 219 9.49 -17.51 -3.27
CA ASP A 219 10.02 -16.17 -3.49
C ASP A 219 9.38 -15.16 -2.54
N ALA A 220 8.07 -15.24 -2.35
CA ALA A 220 7.36 -14.34 -1.44
C ALA A 220 7.92 -14.44 -0.01
N PHE A 221 8.22 -15.65 0.48
CA PHE A 221 8.85 -15.84 1.79
C PHE A 221 10.31 -15.43 1.80
N GLN A 222 11.09 -15.78 0.78
CA GLN A 222 12.52 -15.44 0.71
C GLN A 222 12.77 -13.93 0.70
N TYR A 223 11.94 -13.18 -0.04
CA TYR A 223 12.04 -11.72 -0.15
C TYR A 223 11.16 -10.97 0.87
N ASN A 224 10.52 -11.71 1.78
CA ASN A 224 9.65 -11.13 2.82
C ASN A 224 8.55 -10.23 2.25
N ILE A 225 7.91 -10.69 1.17
CA ILE A 225 6.78 -10.01 0.53
C ILE A 225 5.57 -10.07 1.45
N VAL A 226 4.75 -9.02 1.44
CA VAL A 226 3.64 -8.83 2.38
C VAL A 226 2.40 -8.27 1.67
N GLY A 227 1.28 -8.28 2.39
CA GLY A 227 0.02 -7.64 1.96
C GLY A 227 -0.57 -8.25 0.70
N PRO A 228 -1.19 -7.43 -0.17
CA PRO A 228 -1.83 -7.90 -1.39
C PRO A 228 -0.90 -8.71 -2.30
N ASN A 229 0.40 -8.36 -2.35
CA ASN A 229 1.38 -9.09 -3.15
C ASN A 229 1.63 -10.52 -2.61
N LEU A 230 1.66 -10.71 -1.30
CA LEU A 230 1.74 -12.04 -0.67
C LEU A 230 0.43 -12.81 -0.85
N ARG A 231 -0.71 -12.13 -0.65
CA ARG A 231 -2.03 -12.76 -0.82
C ARG A 231 -2.28 -13.19 -2.26
N ALA A 232 -1.77 -12.44 -3.24
CA ALA A 232 -1.82 -12.84 -4.65
C ALA A 232 -1.15 -14.20 -4.91
N CYS A 233 -0.12 -14.57 -4.13
CA CYS A 233 0.54 -15.87 -4.20
C CYS A 233 -0.29 -17.01 -3.56
N GLY A 234 -1.54 -16.77 -3.17
CA GLY A 234 -2.41 -17.75 -2.51
C GLY A 234 -2.07 -18.00 -1.03
N VAL A 235 -1.34 -17.08 -0.39
CA VAL A 235 -1.04 -17.15 1.05
C VAL A 235 -2.06 -16.31 1.82
N LYS A 236 -2.90 -16.96 2.61
CA LYS A 236 -3.92 -16.31 3.43
C LYS A 236 -3.29 -15.77 4.72
N TRP A 237 -2.68 -14.59 4.63
CA TRP A 237 -2.05 -13.90 5.74
C TRP A 237 -2.47 -12.43 5.77
N ASP A 238 -2.96 -11.97 6.95
CA ASP A 238 -3.36 -10.58 7.18
C ASP A 238 -3.20 -10.24 8.67
N ILE A 239 -2.47 -9.17 8.96
CA ILE A 239 -2.16 -8.77 10.35
C ILE A 239 -3.43 -8.46 11.14
N ARG A 240 -4.49 -7.99 10.49
CA ARG A 240 -5.79 -7.73 11.14
C ARG A 240 -6.42 -8.99 11.73
N ARG A 241 -6.05 -10.19 11.24
CA ARG A 241 -6.52 -11.51 11.70
C ARG A 241 -5.46 -12.29 12.45
N ASP A 242 -4.22 -12.34 11.93
CA ASP A 242 -3.17 -13.21 12.46
C ASP A 242 -2.43 -12.60 13.65
N ILE A 243 -2.35 -11.26 13.71
CA ILE A 243 -1.80 -10.49 14.85
C ILE A 243 -2.76 -9.34 15.15
N PRO A 244 -3.96 -9.64 15.66
CA PRO A 244 -5.04 -8.68 15.71
C PRO A 244 -4.73 -7.46 16.59
N TYR A 245 -5.21 -6.31 16.15
CA TYR A 245 -5.07 -5.04 16.84
C TYR A 245 -6.35 -4.22 16.74
N SER A 246 -6.48 -3.18 17.58
CA SER A 246 -7.64 -2.30 17.61
C SER A 246 -8.96 -3.10 17.75
N VAL A 247 -9.98 -2.80 16.95
CA VAL A 247 -11.29 -3.49 16.98
C VAL A 247 -11.45 -4.54 15.87
N TYR A 248 -10.43 -4.81 15.05
CA TYR A 248 -10.53 -5.81 13.98
C TYR A 248 -10.97 -7.21 14.44
N PRO A 249 -10.59 -7.71 15.64
CA PRO A 249 -11.07 -9.01 16.13
C PRO A 249 -12.58 -9.17 16.24
N GLU A 250 -13.30 -8.04 16.34
CA GLU A 250 -14.75 -8.02 16.54
C GLU A 250 -15.52 -7.89 15.22
N LEU A 251 -14.81 -7.70 14.11
CA LEU A 251 -15.37 -7.45 12.79
C LEU A 251 -15.31 -8.71 11.93
N GLU A 252 -16.32 -8.91 11.11
CA GLU A 252 -16.37 -10.00 10.15
C GLU A 252 -15.97 -9.50 8.76
N PHE A 253 -14.91 -10.07 8.21
CA PHE A 253 -14.43 -9.80 6.85
C PHE A 253 -13.62 -10.99 6.35
N ASP A 254 -13.55 -11.15 5.04
CA ASP A 254 -12.72 -12.16 4.40
C ASP A 254 -11.33 -11.63 4.07
N ILE A 255 -10.38 -12.54 3.87
CA ILE A 255 -9.04 -12.23 3.38
C ILE A 255 -8.96 -12.71 1.95
N PRO A 256 -9.04 -11.82 0.95
CA PRO A 256 -8.90 -12.19 -0.45
C PRO A 256 -7.52 -12.75 -0.76
N VAL A 257 -7.48 -13.78 -1.58
CA VAL A 257 -6.22 -14.40 -2.07
C VAL A 257 -6.30 -14.62 -3.56
N GLY A 258 -5.14 -14.62 -4.22
CA GLY A 258 -5.02 -14.96 -5.62
C GLY A 258 -5.42 -16.42 -5.88
N THR A 259 -6.02 -16.66 -7.03
CA THR A 259 -6.52 -17.99 -7.43
C THR A 259 -5.87 -18.51 -8.69
N GLY A 260 -5.16 -17.68 -9.47
CA GLY A 260 -4.62 -18.01 -10.76
C GLY A 260 -5.70 -18.27 -11.84
N GLU A 261 -6.93 -17.76 -11.63
CA GLU A 261 -8.08 -18.07 -12.50
C GLU A 261 -7.87 -17.66 -13.97
N LYS A 262 -7.22 -16.52 -14.20
CA LYS A 262 -7.00 -15.98 -15.54
C LYS A 262 -5.59 -16.23 -16.08
N GLY A 263 -4.66 -16.67 -15.22
CA GLY A 263 -3.26 -16.82 -15.58
C GLY A 263 -2.52 -17.78 -14.65
N THR A 264 -1.35 -17.34 -14.16
CA THR A 264 -0.54 -18.07 -13.20
C THR A 264 -0.71 -17.48 -11.82
N LEU A 265 -0.89 -18.32 -10.80
CA LEU A 265 -1.02 -17.88 -9.42
C LEU A 265 0.14 -16.93 -9.05
N GLY A 266 -0.19 -15.75 -8.52
CA GLY A 266 0.78 -14.73 -8.11
C GLY A 266 1.24 -13.81 -9.24
N ASP A 267 0.63 -13.82 -10.43
CA ASP A 267 0.94 -12.91 -11.53
C ASP A 267 0.40 -11.48 -11.32
N CYS A 268 0.62 -10.61 -12.29
CA CYS A 268 0.15 -9.22 -12.22
C CYS A 268 -1.37 -9.14 -12.10
N TYR A 269 -2.12 -10.06 -12.71
CA TYR A 269 -3.58 -10.08 -12.65
C TYR A 269 -4.07 -10.44 -11.23
N ASP A 270 -3.48 -11.45 -10.60
CA ASP A 270 -3.83 -11.82 -9.23
C ASP A 270 -3.55 -10.68 -8.23
N ARG A 271 -2.43 -9.95 -8.39
CA ARG A 271 -2.13 -8.77 -7.57
C ARG A 271 -3.15 -7.65 -7.74
N TYR A 272 -3.66 -7.47 -8.96
CA TYR A 272 -4.73 -6.51 -9.24
C TYR A 272 -6.05 -6.94 -8.59
N ILE A 273 -6.51 -8.18 -8.85
CA ILE A 273 -7.84 -8.59 -8.40
C ILE A 273 -7.96 -8.66 -6.87
N VAL A 274 -6.88 -9.00 -6.16
CA VAL A 274 -6.86 -8.97 -4.70
C VAL A 274 -7.19 -7.58 -4.17
N ARG A 275 -6.66 -6.50 -4.78
CA ARG A 275 -6.96 -5.12 -4.37
C ARG A 275 -8.41 -4.72 -4.65
N ILE A 276 -8.98 -5.18 -5.75
CA ILE A 276 -10.42 -4.98 -6.02
C ILE A 276 -11.28 -5.63 -4.93
N LEU A 277 -10.97 -6.86 -4.56
CA LEU A 277 -11.70 -7.57 -3.50
C LEU A 277 -11.49 -6.93 -2.12
N GLU A 278 -10.30 -6.44 -1.84
CA GLU A 278 -10.02 -5.74 -0.56
C GLU A 278 -10.84 -4.45 -0.41
N MET A 279 -11.14 -3.74 -1.48
CA MET A 279 -12.05 -2.58 -1.39
C MET A 279 -13.46 -2.98 -0.93
N GLN A 280 -13.97 -4.12 -1.39
CA GLN A 280 -15.27 -4.66 -0.95
C GLN A 280 -15.23 -5.04 0.53
N GLU A 281 -14.15 -5.69 0.98
CA GLU A 281 -14.01 -6.05 2.39
C GLU A 281 -13.88 -4.80 3.29
N SER A 282 -13.18 -3.75 2.83
CA SER A 282 -13.12 -2.48 3.54
C SER A 282 -14.50 -1.83 3.69
N CYS A 283 -15.36 -1.90 2.67
CA CYS A 283 -16.76 -1.44 2.80
C CYS A 283 -17.52 -2.21 3.89
N LYS A 284 -17.39 -3.54 3.95
CA LYS A 284 -18.01 -4.37 4.99
C LYS A 284 -17.52 -3.98 6.39
N ILE A 285 -16.21 -3.77 6.56
CA ILE A 285 -15.60 -3.34 7.82
C ILE A 285 -16.16 -1.99 8.27
N VAL A 286 -16.16 -0.99 7.39
CA VAL A 286 -16.66 0.35 7.72
C VAL A 286 -18.15 0.31 8.12
N ARG A 287 -19.00 -0.46 7.40
CA ARG A 287 -20.42 -0.62 7.75
C ARG A 287 -20.62 -1.20 9.15
N GLN A 288 -19.83 -2.20 9.52
CA GLN A 288 -19.89 -2.80 10.85
C GLN A 288 -19.45 -1.81 11.91
N CYS A 289 -18.34 -1.09 11.67
CA CYS A 289 -17.86 -0.06 12.58
C CYS A 289 -18.88 1.04 12.82
N LEU A 290 -19.57 1.53 11.78
CA LEU A 290 -20.62 2.53 11.91
C LEU A 290 -21.81 2.04 12.77
N LYS A 291 -22.21 0.78 12.62
CA LYS A 291 -23.27 0.17 13.43
C LYS A 291 -22.90 -0.03 14.89
N MET A 292 -21.61 -0.34 15.15
CA MET A 292 -21.08 -0.67 16.47
C MET A 292 -20.47 0.54 17.18
N LEU A 293 -20.43 1.72 16.55
CA LEU A 293 -19.74 2.92 17.04
C LEU A 293 -20.29 3.34 18.43
N PRO A 294 -19.49 3.18 19.51
CA PRO A 294 -19.96 3.44 20.86
C PRO A 294 -20.04 4.96 21.14
N LYS A 295 -20.82 5.33 22.14
CA LYS A 295 -20.81 6.69 22.70
C LYS A 295 -19.60 6.85 23.62
N GLY A 296 -19.07 8.07 23.70
CA GLY A 296 -17.95 8.38 24.59
C GLY A 296 -16.94 9.34 23.96
N PRO A 297 -15.85 9.63 24.61
CA PRO A 297 -14.77 10.48 24.06
C PRO A 297 -14.03 9.72 22.96
N ALA A 298 -13.61 10.44 21.92
CA ALA A 298 -12.81 9.89 20.81
C ALA A 298 -11.29 9.93 21.08
N ILE A 299 -10.87 10.60 22.16
CA ILE A 299 -9.46 10.70 22.58
C ILE A 299 -9.35 10.56 24.11
N ALA A 300 -8.35 9.83 24.56
CA ALA A 300 -7.98 9.73 25.97
C ALA A 300 -7.22 10.96 26.43
N LYS A 301 -7.15 11.18 27.74
CA LYS A 301 -6.32 12.24 28.32
C LYS A 301 -4.85 11.81 28.28
N VAL A 302 -4.07 12.43 27.44
CA VAL A 302 -2.62 12.22 27.33
C VAL A 302 -1.88 13.46 27.77
N ALA A 303 -0.76 13.29 28.46
CA ALA A 303 0.07 14.43 28.89
C ALA A 303 0.60 15.20 27.68
N ARG A 304 0.55 16.55 27.74
CA ARG A 304 1.11 17.40 26.68
C ARG A 304 2.61 17.16 26.47
N LYS A 305 3.35 16.90 27.57
CA LYS A 305 4.72 16.44 27.56
C LYS A 305 4.72 14.94 27.76
N PHE A 306 4.56 14.21 26.66
CA PHE A 306 4.54 12.76 26.68
C PHE A 306 5.96 12.21 26.81
N LYS A 307 6.19 11.37 27.82
CA LYS A 307 7.48 10.75 28.14
C LYS A 307 7.25 9.28 28.47
N PRO A 308 7.22 8.42 27.47
CA PRO A 308 7.11 6.99 27.73
C PRO A 308 8.37 6.51 28.48
N PRO A 309 8.26 5.50 29.35
CA PRO A 309 9.42 4.94 30.06
C PRO A 309 10.48 4.43 29.07
N ALA A 310 11.72 4.33 29.53
CA ALA A 310 12.80 3.73 28.75
C ALA A 310 12.43 2.30 28.38
N GLY A 311 12.60 1.96 27.10
CA GLY A 311 12.25 0.65 26.54
C GLY A 311 12.18 0.69 25.03
N GLU A 312 11.90 -0.44 24.44
CA GLU A 312 11.75 -0.60 23.00
C GLU A 312 10.53 -1.44 22.65
N ILE A 313 9.96 -1.19 21.48
CA ILE A 313 8.81 -1.94 21.00
C ILE A 313 8.81 -2.02 19.47
N TYR A 314 8.29 -3.13 18.96
CA TYR A 314 7.95 -3.29 17.56
C TYR A 314 6.45 -3.50 17.41
N VAL A 315 5.81 -2.67 16.60
CA VAL A 315 4.37 -2.71 16.31
C VAL A 315 4.16 -2.83 14.82
N ARG A 316 3.14 -3.56 14.41
CA ARG A 316 2.79 -3.81 13.02
C ARG A 316 1.34 -3.45 12.77
N VAL A 317 1.05 -2.93 11.59
CA VAL A 317 -0.30 -2.67 11.09
C VAL A 317 -0.42 -3.15 9.64
N GLU A 318 -1.61 -3.57 9.23
CA GLU A 318 -1.89 -3.96 7.85
C GLU A 318 -2.25 -2.72 7.03
N ALA A 319 -1.26 -2.10 6.40
CA ALA A 319 -1.46 -1.01 5.46
C ALA A 319 -1.94 -1.54 4.08
N PRO A 320 -2.42 -0.69 3.16
CA PRO A 320 -2.84 -1.13 1.82
C PRO A 320 -1.76 -1.87 1.02
N ARG A 321 -0.49 -1.55 1.24
CA ARG A 321 0.68 -2.21 0.64
C ARG A 321 1.21 -3.37 1.48
N GLY A 322 0.54 -3.68 2.59
CA GLY A 322 0.83 -4.78 3.48
C GLY A 322 1.39 -4.35 4.82
N ASP A 323 2.20 -5.21 5.40
CA ASP A 323 2.76 -5.04 6.74
C ASP A 323 3.64 -3.78 6.84
N MET A 324 3.15 -2.78 7.56
CA MET A 324 3.91 -1.60 7.96
C MET A 324 4.27 -1.71 9.44
N GLY A 325 5.58 -1.75 9.72
CA GLY A 325 6.11 -1.94 11.07
C GLY A 325 6.85 -0.71 11.59
N PHE A 326 6.65 -0.41 12.87
CA PHE A 326 7.37 0.64 13.59
C PHE A 326 8.15 0.02 14.74
N TYR A 327 9.48 0.09 14.64
CA TYR A 327 10.37 -0.19 15.77
C TYR A 327 10.79 1.12 16.40
N VAL A 328 10.45 1.27 17.67
CA VAL A 328 10.62 2.54 18.39
C VAL A 328 11.33 2.29 19.71
N VAL A 329 12.33 3.12 20.00
CA VAL A 329 13.10 3.10 21.25
C VAL A 329 12.85 4.39 22.00
N SER A 330 12.59 4.29 23.30
CA SER A 330 12.47 5.40 24.25
C SER A 330 13.58 5.33 25.30
N ASP A 331 14.16 6.46 25.62
CA ASP A 331 15.10 6.64 26.75
C ASP A 331 14.45 7.33 27.97
N GLY A 332 13.11 7.54 27.93
CA GLY A 332 12.37 8.28 28.95
C GLY A 332 12.25 9.76 28.69
N SER A 333 12.78 10.26 27.58
CA SER A 333 12.72 11.69 27.21
C SER A 333 11.43 12.07 26.46
N GLU A 334 11.28 13.37 26.15
CA GLU A 334 10.19 13.90 25.31
C GLU A 334 10.38 13.58 23.82
N TYR A 335 11.49 12.96 23.44
CA TYR A 335 11.88 12.64 22.08
C TYR A 335 12.07 11.13 21.93
N PRO A 336 11.65 10.52 20.83
CA PRO A 336 12.06 9.14 20.53
C PRO A 336 13.59 9.06 20.41
N TYR A 337 14.20 8.07 21.05
CA TYR A 337 15.64 7.82 20.90
C TYR A 337 15.94 7.26 19.49
N ARG A 338 15.07 6.37 19.00
CA ARG A 338 15.19 5.80 17.67
C ARG A 338 13.82 5.43 17.11
N VAL A 339 13.63 5.71 15.83
CA VAL A 339 12.47 5.23 15.06
C VAL A 339 12.97 4.51 13.81
N ARG A 340 12.43 3.34 13.53
CA ARG A 340 12.63 2.58 12.30
C ARG A 340 11.29 2.21 11.70
N ILE A 341 11.16 2.35 10.40
CA ILE A 341 9.94 2.07 9.65
C ILE A 341 10.23 0.94 8.67
N ARG A 342 9.52 -0.16 8.80
CA ARG A 342 9.51 -1.24 7.83
C ARG A 342 8.29 -1.06 6.94
N THR A 343 8.47 -1.15 5.62
CA THR A 343 7.38 -0.94 4.65
C THR A 343 7.27 -2.10 3.67
N GLY A 344 6.07 -2.29 3.11
CA GLY A 344 5.81 -3.31 2.10
C GLY A 344 6.46 -2.99 0.75
N SER A 345 6.47 -1.72 0.35
CA SER A 345 7.06 -1.28 -0.92
C SER A 345 8.57 -1.54 -0.99
N PHE A 346 9.30 -1.37 0.12
CA PHE A 346 10.74 -1.63 0.15
C PHE A 346 11.06 -3.10 -0.13
N THR A 347 10.31 -4.02 0.47
CA THR A 347 10.51 -5.46 0.25
C THR A 347 10.07 -5.87 -1.16
N ALA A 348 8.99 -5.28 -1.70
CA ALA A 348 8.54 -5.55 -3.07
C ALA A 348 9.59 -5.11 -4.11
N MET A 349 10.26 -3.96 -3.90
CA MET A 349 11.32 -3.48 -4.78
C MET A 349 12.51 -4.43 -4.89
N SER A 350 12.85 -5.12 -3.80
CA SER A 350 13.98 -6.07 -3.81
C SER A 350 13.76 -7.28 -4.75
N LEU A 351 12.52 -7.55 -5.14
CA LEU A 351 12.15 -8.66 -6.00
C LEU A 351 12.15 -8.30 -7.49
N VAL A 352 12.16 -7.00 -7.84
CA VAL A 352 12.00 -6.52 -9.21
C VAL A 352 13.07 -7.08 -10.16
N ASP A 353 14.34 -7.09 -9.76
CA ASP A 353 15.40 -7.64 -10.61
C ASP A 353 15.15 -9.12 -10.97
N LYS A 354 14.75 -9.92 -10.00
CA LYS A 354 14.47 -11.34 -10.25
C LYS A 354 13.29 -11.54 -11.19
N LEU A 355 12.20 -10.80 -10.98
CA LEU A 355 10.97 -10.95 -11.76
C LEU A 355 11.08 -10.38 -13.16
N SER A 356 11.95 -9.41 -13.39
CA SER A 356 12.10 -8.74 -14.69
C SER A 356 12.85 -9.59 -15.72
N ARG A 357 13.65 -10.56 -15.29
CA ARG A 357 14.50 -11.35 -16.19
C ARG A 357 13.69 -12.17 -17.18
N GLY A 358 13.95 -11.97 -18.46
CA GLY A 358 13.25 -12.65 -19.55
C GLY A 358 11.92 -12.01 -19.95
N LEU A 359 11.46 -10.95 -19.25
CA LEU A 359 10.31 -10.16 -19.65
C LEU A 359 10.68 -9.10 -20.69
N MET A 360 9.71 -8.61 -21.43
CA MET A 360 9.87 -7.44 -22.29
C MET A 360 9.91 -6.14 -21.46
N VAL A 361 10.54 -5.10 -21.99
CA VAL A 361 10.55 -3.77 -21.34
C VAL A 361 9.14 -3.26 -21.05
N ALA A 362 8.18 -3.53 -21.96
CA ALA A 362 6.78 -3.18 -21.74
C ALA A 362 6.14 -3.90 -20.54
N ASP A 363 6.59 -5.11 -20.20
CA ASP A 363 6.07 -5.88 -19.07
C ASP A 363 6.66 -5.39 -17.74
N LEU A 364 7.82 -4.70 -17.74
CA LEU A 364 8.36 -4.06 -16.55
C LEU A 364 7.40 -3.01 -15.99
N ILE A 365 6.73 -2.27 -16.88
CA ILE A 365 5.72 -1.29 -16.48
C ILE A 365 4.56 -1.99 -15.76
N ALA A 366 4.04 -3.08 -16.34
CA ALA A 366 2.99 -3.88 -15.73
C ALA A 366 3.43 -4.48 -14.38
N LEU A 367 4.68 -4.97 -14.30
CA LEU A 367 5.26 -5.49 -13.07
C LEU A 367 5.27 -4.43 -11.97
N ILE A 368 5.88 -3.25 -12.23
CA ILE A 368 6.01 -2.17 -11.23
C ILE A 368 4.62 -1.71 -10.77
N ALA A 369 3.71 -1.44 -11.71
CA ALA A 369 2.36 -1.00 -11.40
C ALA A 369 1.58 -2.03 -10.56
N SER A 370 1.74 -3.34 -10.86
CA SER A 370 1.08 -4.41 -10.11
C SER A 370 1.58 -4.58 -8.67
N LEU A 371 2.84 -4.22 -8.40
CA LEU A 371 3.41 -4.26 -7.06
C LEU A 371 2.87 -3.14 -6.16
N ASP A 372 2.30 -2.07 -6.74
CA ASP A 372 1.77 -0.91 -6.02
C ASP A 372 2.81 -0.33 -5.06
N VAL A 373 3.97 0.00 -5.58
CA VAL A 373 5.06 0.57 -4.77
C VAL A 373 4.90 2.08 -4.63
N ASP A 374 5.10 2.60 -3.43
CA ASP A 374 5.15 4.02 -3.15
C ASP A 374 6.61 4.45 -2.87
N ALA A 375 7.12 5.42 -3.63
CA ALA A 375 8.51 5.86 -3.53
C ALA A 375 8.86 6.42 -2.13
N PRO A 376 7.99 7.22 -1.47
CA PRO A 376 8.22 7.63 -0.08
C PRO A 376 8.36 6.48 0.92
N GLU A 377 7.62 5.38 0.74
CA GLU A 377 7.73 4.19 1.57
C GLU A 377 9.08 3.48 1.38
N ILE A 378 9.61 3.51 0.16
CA ILE A 378 10.90 2.89 -0.15
C ILE A 378 12.02 3.69 0.50
N ASP A 379 12.04 4.99 0.29
CA ASP A 379 13.16 5.88 0.64
C ASP A 379 13.10 6.43 2.08
N ARG A 380 11.93 6.64 2.67
CA ARG A 380 11.62 7.12 4.05
C ARG A 380 12.27 8.44 4.47
#